data_70070bf2f2b5fd89da04779c389e6a31
#
_entry.id   70070bf2f2b5fd89da04779c389e6a31
#
_cell.length_a   1.000
_cell.length_b   1.000
_cell.length_c   1.000
_cell.angle_alpha   90.00
_cell.angle_beta   90.00
_cell.angle_gamma   90.00
#
_symmetry.space_group_name_H-M   'P 1'
#
loop_
_entity.id
_entity.type
_entity.pdbx_description
1 polymer ?
#
loop_
_entity_poly.entity_id
_entity_poly.type
_entity_poly.pdbx_seq_one_letter_code
_entity_poly.pdbx_strand_id
1 'polypeptide(L)'
;MTEKKSPVISFKDFSFQYRAQKKPTLTGINLDIYPGEKVLIAGPSGSGKSTLAGCVNGLNPFSNPGECKGTLTVDGVDAPHSSIFELSAHVGTVLQDPDGQFIGLTVGEDIAFALENSCTPQDEMHEITRHAAELVGIENHLDYAPHELSGGQKQRVSLAGVMVDQVKILLFDEPLANLDPAAGKQAIELIDEIQKKTDTTVLIIEHRLEDVLWRNVDRIVLVNEGKILADMTPDELLSTSLLADNGIREPLYVTAMRYAGIDITKEKKPAHVDSVVLDDIDRKKLQDWFEAQPIQEDAGEREKLLEVRNLSFGYTKDHQTLRNVSLSIDK
;
A
#
# COMPACT_ATOMS: atom_id res chain seq x y z
N MET A 1 32.33 5.27 -14.03
CA MET A 1 31.77 3.92 -13.96
C MET A 1 30.84 3.93 -12.76
N THR A 2 29.55 4.05 -12.97
CA THR A 2 28.56 3.91 -11.87
C THR A 2 28.64 2.47 -11.39
N GLU A 3 29.02 2.26 -10.14
CA GLU A 3 28.93 0.95 -9.50
C GLU A 3 27.50 0.43 -9.71
N LYS A 4 27.37 -0.73 -10.35
CA LYS A 4 26.08 -1.39 -10.47
C LYS A 4 25.67 -1.80 -9.05
N LYS A 5 24.72 -1.06 -8.44
CA LYS A 5 24.15 -1.43 -7.14
C LYS A 5 23.67 -2.89 -7.24
N SER A 6 24.02 -3.73 -6.28
CA SER A 6 23.44 -5.07 -6.18
C SER A 6 21.97 -4.95 -5.75
N PRO A 7 21.07 -5.79 -6.27
CA PRO A 7 19.67 -5.75 -5.84
C PRO A 7 19.55 -6.17 -4.36
N VAL A 8 18.65 -5.52 -3.64
CA VAL A 8 18.32 -5.87 -2.26
C VAL A 8 17.30 -7.02 -2.21
N ILE A 9 16.45 -7.15 -3.25
CA ILE A 9 15.59 -8.30 -3.47
C ILE A 9 15.83 -8.79 -4.89
N SER A 10 16.06 -10.09 -5.05
CA SER A 10 16.28 -10.69 -6.38
C SER A 10 15.56 -12.02 -6.51
N PHE A 11 14.60 -12.09 -7.42
CA PHE A 11 13.94 -13.31 -7.88
C PHE A 11 14.55 -13.75 -9.20
N LYS A 12 14.93 -15.03 -9.32
CA LYS A 12 15.46 -15.62 -10.58
C LYS A 12 14.75 -16.92 -10.85
N ASP A 13 13.95 -16.93 -11.92
CA ASP A 13 13.10 -18.05 -12.33
C ASP A 13 12.33 -18.65 -11.15
N PHE A 14 11.87 -17.77 -10.25
CA PHE A 14 11.27 -18.18 -8.99
C PHE A 14 9.81 -18.58 -9.19
N SER A 15 9.44 -19.71 -8.60
CA SER A 15 8.06 -20.20 -8.57
C SER A 15 7.71 -20.69 -7.18
N PHE A 16 6.44 -20.47 -6.78
CA PHE A 16 5.93 -20.92 -5.50
C PHE A 16 4.58 -21.61 -5.65
N GLN A 17 4.43 -22.76 -4.98
CA GLN A 17 3.18 -23.51 -4.94
C GLN A 17 2.83 -23.86 -3.50
N TYR A 18 1.65 -23.42 -3.04
CA TYR A 18 1.12 -23.85 -1.75
C TYR A 18 0.86 -25.36 -1.74
N ARG A 19 1.16 -26.03 -0.63
CA ARG A 19 0.92 -27.49 -0.48
C ARG A 19 -0.54 -27.88 -0.72
N ALA A 20 -1.49 -27.00 -0.39
CA ALA A 20 -2.93 -27.24 -0.58
C ALA A 20 -3.40 -27.04 -2.03
N GLN A 21 -2.56 -26.50 -2.92
CA GLN A 21 -2.93 -26.17 -4.29
C GLN A 21 -2.32 -27.14 -5.30
N LYS A 22 -3.02 -27.37 -6.40
CA LYS A 22 -2.56 -28.26 -7.49
C LYS A 22 -1.67 -27.56 -8.51
N LYS A 23 -1.68 -26.23 -8.53
CA LYS A 23 -0.92 -25.40 -9.48
C LYS A 23 -0.09 -24.37 -8.73
N PRO A 24 1.06 -23.97 -9.27
CA PRO A 24 1.84 -22.87 -8.71
C PRO A 24 1.02 -21.58 -8.66
N THR A 25 1.17 -20.84 -7.56
CA THR A 25 0.59 -19.49 -7.42
C THR A 25 1.50 -18.44 -8.05
N LEU A 26 2.83 -18.67 -8.01
CA LEU A 26 3.82 -17.85 -8.72
C LEU A 26 4.59 -18.74 -9.68
N THR A 27 4.86 -18.24 -10.89
CA THR A 27 5.54 -19.01 -11.93
C THR A 27 6.57 -18.17 -12.68
N GLY A 28 7.85 -18.58 -12.62
CA GLY A 28 8.92 -17.99 -13.39
C GLY A 28 9.14 -16.50 -13.12
N ILE A 29 9.02 -16.08 -11.86
CA ILE A 29 9.23 -14.69 -11.45
C ILE A 29 10.70 -14.32 -11.62
N ASN A 30 10.95 -13.24 -12.36
CA ASN A 30 12.25 -12.59 -12.51
C ASN A 30 12.06 -11.12 -12.15
N LEU A 31 12.65 -10.67 -11.02
CA LEU A 31 12.48 -9.33 -10.50
C LEU A 31 13.69 -8.95 -9.64
N ASP A 32 14.30 -7.83 -9.96
CA ASP A 32 15.35 -7.23 -9.15
C ASP A 32 14.85 -5.90 -8.58
N ILE A 33 14.96 -5.69 -7.27
CA ILE A 33 14.63 -4.43 -6.58
C ILE A 33 15.90 -3.92 -5.93
N TYR A 34 16.19 -2.63 -6.12
CA TYR A 34 17.43 -2.03 -5.68
C TYR A 34 17.24 -1.20 -4.39
N PRO A 35 18.33 -1.02 -3.60
CA PRO A 35 18.27 -0.23 -2.37
C PRO A 35 17.74 1.19 -2.61
N GLY A 36 16.78 1.60 -1.75
CA GLY A 36 16.15 2.91 -1.78
C GLY A 36 15.00 3.06 -2.78
N GLU A 37 14.70 2.04 -3.61
CA GLU A 37 13.55 2.08 -4.52
C GLU A 37 12.21 2.00 -3.77
N LYS A 38 11.22 2.73 -4.29
CA LYS A 38 9.79 2.58 -3.94
C LYS A 38 9.07 1.89 -5.08
N VAL A 39 8.66 0.65 -4.86
CA VAL A 39 8.04 -0.19 -5.88
C VAL A 39 6.60 -0.49 -5.51
N LEU A 40 5.68 -0.19 -6.43
CA LEU A 40 4.27 -0.60 -6.32
C LEU A 40 4.07 -1.94 -7.03
N ILE A 41 3.56 -2.93 -6.31
CA ILE A 41 3.14 -4.21 -6.87
C ILE A 41 1.62 -4.16 -7.07
N ALA A 42 1.20 -4.07 -8.31
CA ALA A 42 -0.20 -3.95 -8.72
C ALA A 42 -0.69 -5.22 -9.42
N GLY A 43 -2.00 -5.43 -9.43
CA GLY A 43 -2.61 -6.57 -10.10
C GLY A 43 -4.02 -6.86 -9.57
N PRO A 44 -4.83 -7.63 -10.29
CA PRO A 44 -6.17 -8.00 -9.83
C PRO A 44 -6.12 -8.84 -8.54
N SER A 45 -7.25 -8.95 -7.85
CA SER A 45 -7.35 -9.82 -6.68
C SER A 45 -7.06 -11.27 -7.08
N GLY A 46 -6.30 -11.99 -6.25
CA GLY A 46 -5.89 -13.37 -6.52
C GLY A 46 -4.75 -13.53 -7.55
N SER A 47 -4.14 -12.46 -8.03
CA SER A 47 -3.04 -12.52 -9.01
C SER A 47 -1.71 -13.05 -8.45
N GLY A 48 -1.56 -13.15 -7.12
CA GLY A 48 -0.35 -13.66 -6.46
C GLY A 48 0.49 -12.58 -5.74
N LYS A 49 0.04 -11.33 -5.65
CA LYS A 49 0.79 -10.22 -5.01
C LYS A 49 1.16 -10.50 -3.55
N SER A 50 0.18 -10.84 -2.70
CA SER A 50 0.44 -11.16 -1.29
C SER A 50 1.24 -12.44 -1.12
N THR A 51 1.17 -13.37 -2.10
CA THR A 51 2.06 -14.54 -2.13
C THR A 51 3.49 -14.13 -2.42
N LEU A 52 3.70 -13.20 -3.36
CA LEU A 52 5.04 -12.66 -3.66
C LEU A 52 5.62 -11.94 -2.44
N ALA A 53 4.82 -11.11 -1.78
CA ALA A 53 5.21 -10.46 -0.52
C ALA A 53 5.54 -11.47 0.58
N GLY A 54 4.70 -12.50 0.74
CA GLY A 54 4.91 -13.57 1.71
C GLY A 54 6.20 -14.36 1.46
N CYS A 55 6.67 -14.45 0.21
CA CYS A 55 7.97 -15.03 -0.09
C CYS A 55 9.13 -14.09 0.33
N VAL A 56 8.96 -12.77 0.20
CA VAL A 56 9.99 -11.79 0.59
C VAL A 56 10.19 -11.75 2.10
N ASN A 57 9.11 -11.78 2.88
CA ASN A 57 9.17 -11.69 4.35
C ASN A 57 9.27 -13.05 5.05
N GLY A 58 9.35 -14.16 4.29
CA GLY A 58 9.53 -15.51 4.83
C GLY A 58 8.24 -16.18 5.36
N LEU A 59 7.08 -15.52 5.30
CA LEU A 59 5.82 -16.19 5.64
C LEU A 59 5.56 -17.39 4.73
N ASN A 60 6.03 -17.34 3.50
CA ASN A 60 6.05 -18.43 2.55
C ASN A 60 7.53 -18.90 2.33
N PRO A 61 7.89 -20.16 2.54
CA PRO A 61 7.04 -21.31 2.87
C PRO A 61 6.89 -21.57 4.38
N PHE A 62 7.40 -20.70 5.27
CA PHE A 62 7.56 -21.01 6.68
C PHE A 62 6.20 -21.14 7.42
N SER A 63 5.38 -20.09 7.41
CA SER A 63 4.04 -20.11 8.04
C SER A 63 3.00 -20.72 7.10
N ASN A 64 3.14 -20.53 5.81
CA ASN A 64 2.27 -21.08 4.78
C ASN A 64 3.04 -22.13 3.96
N PRO A 65 2.92 -23.44 4.30
CA PRO A 65 3.71 -24.47 3.69
C PRO A 65 3.54 -24.58 2.18
N GLY A 66 4.65 -24.63 1.47
CA GLY A 66 4.68 -24.72 0.01
C GLY A 66 6.04 -25.17 -0.54
N GLU A 67 6.12 -25.27 -1.85
CA GLU A 67 7.35 -25.62 -2.57
C GLU A 67 7.85 -24.42 -3.36
N CYS A 68 9.13 -24.09 -3.17
CA CYS A 68 9.85 -23.07 -3.92
C CYS A 68 10.69 -23.71 -5.02
N LYS A 69 10.77 -23.08 -6.19
CA LYS A 69 11.72 -23.40 -7.27
C LYS A 69 12.38 -22.10 -7.73
N GLY A 70 13.60 -22.20 -8.26
CA GLY A 70 14.40 -21.03 -8.59
C GLY A 70 15.07 -20.45 -7.35
N THR A 71 15.45 -19.17 -7.39
CA THR A 71 16.12 -18.51 -6.27
C THR A 71 15.43 -17.19 -5.89
N LEU A 72 15.41 -16.91 -4.60
CA LEU A 72 15.00 -15.63 -4.04
C LEU A 72 16.03 -15.22 -2.99
N THR A 73 16.67 -14.07 -3.20
CA THR A 73 17.54 -13.47 -2.19
C THR A 73 16.96 -12.16 -1.69
N VAL A 74 17.01 -11.96 -0.39
CA VAL A 74 16.54 -10.75 0.31
C VAL A 74 17.68 -10.24 1.17
N ASP A 75 18.22 -9.07 0.84
CA ASP A 75 19.42 -8.48 1.46
C ASP A 75 20.60 -9.47 1.55
N GLY A 76 20.77 -10.29 0.52
CA GLY A 76 21.82 -11.32 0.46
C GLY A 76 21.46 -12.65 1.12
N VAL A 77 20.36 -12.75 1.83
CA VAL A 77 19.85 -13.96 2.50
C VAL A 77 19.07 -14.81 1.50
N ASP A 78 19.28 -16.12 1.49
CA ASP A 78 18.49 -17.08 0.71
C ASP A 78 17.13 -17.32 1.39
N ALA A 79 16.12 -16.52 1.01
CA ALA A 79 14.84 -16.44 1.72
C ALA A 79 14.09 -17.79 1.84
N PRO A 80 14.01 -18.65 0.80
CA PRO A 80 13.32 -19.93 0.91
C PRO A 80 13.92 -20.92 1.93
N HIS A 81 15.20 -20.75 2.28
CA HIS A 81 15.93 -21.65 3.16
C HIS A 81 16.32 -21.03 4.50
N SER A 82 15.95 -19.76 4.72
CA SER A 82 16.22 -19.03 5.95
C SER A 82 15.02 -19.08 6.91
N SER A 83 15.26 -18.75 8.17
CA SER A 83 14.19 -18.65 9.15
C SER A 83 13.45 -17.31 9.03
N ILE A 84 12.19 -17.26 9.51
CA ILE A 84 11.43 -16.02 9.60
C ILE A 84 12.14 -15.00 10.51
N PHE A 85 12.84 -15.45 11.56
CA PHE A 85 13.62 -14.60 12.46
C PHE A 85 14.80 -13.92 11.75
N GLU A 86 15.48 -14.63 10.86
CA GLU A 86 16.57 -14.07 10.07
C GLU A 86 16.03 -13.02 9.09
N LEU A 87 14.93 -13.31 8.41
CA LEU A 87 14.32 -12.39 7.46
C LEU A 87 13.68 -11.17 8.12
N SER A 88 13.13 -11.30 9.35
CA SER A 88 12.55 -10.18 10.08
C SER A 88 13.56 -9.09 10.44
N ALA A 89 14.85 -9.42 10.54
CA ALA A 89 15.91 -8.44 10.73
C ALA A 89 16.16 -7.57 9.47
N HIS A 90 15.67 -7.99 8.30
CA HIS A 90 15.88 -7.30 7.03
C HIS A 90 14.59 -6.69 6.47
N VAL A 91 13.43 -7.31 6.75
CA VAL A 91 12.13 -6.95 6.18
C VAL A 91 11.11 -6.69 7.28
N GLY A 92 10.69 -5.47 7.39
CA GLY A 92 9.55 -5.10 8.21
C GLY A 92 8.25 -5.12 7.41
N THR A 93 7.20 -5.73 7.96
CA THR A 93 5.93 -5.88 7.26
C THR A 93 4.78 -5.23 8.02
N VAL A 94 4.05 -4.34 7.33
CA VAL A 94 2.76 -3.81 7.78
C VAL A 94 1.67 -4.56 7.04
N LEU A 95 0.85 -5.32 7.77
CA LEU A 95 -0.20 -6.17 7.21
C LEU A 95 -1.47 -5.37 6.90
N GLN A 96 -2.33 -5.96 6.05
CA GLN A 96 -3.63 -5.40 5.63
C GLN A 96 -4.56 -5.11 6.82
N ASP A 97 -4.56 -5.97 7.84
CA ASP A 97 -5.35 -5.82 9.06
C ASP A 97 -4.44 -5.47 10.24
N PRO A 98 -4.33 -4.18 10.60
CA PRO A 98 -3.54 -3.77 11.75
C PRO A 98 -4.05 -4.36 13.08
N ASP A 99 -5.36 -4.60 13.23
CA ASP A 99 -5.93 -5.14 14.46
C ASP A 99 -5.40 -6.55 14.77
N GLY A 100 -5.08 -7.33 13.74
CA GLY A 100 -4.47 -8.65 13.89
C GLY A 100 -2.98 -8.62 14.25
N GLN A 101 -2.33 -7.45 14.20
CA GLN A 101 -0.92 -7.29 14.53
C GLN A 101 -0.69 -6.90 16.00
N PHE A 102 -1.67 -6.28 16.68
CA PHE A 102 -1.49 -5.80 18.04
C PHE A 102 -1.38 -6.93 19.07
N ILE A 103 -0.32 -6.87 19.86
CA ILE A 103 0.00 -7.83 20.92
C ILE A 103 0.05 -7.10 22.28
N GLY A 104 0.54 -5.86 22.30
CA GLY A 104 0.65 -5.01 23.47
C GLY A 104 -0.71 -4.59 24.03
N LEU A 105 -0.80 -4.40 25.36
CA LEU A 105 -1.97 -3.83 26.02
C LEU A 105 -2.05 -2.32 25.79
N THR A 106 -0.91 -1.68 25.61
CA THR A 106 -0.76 -0.28 25.25
C THR A 106 0.00 -0.12 23.93
N VAL A 107 -0.14 1.05 23.31
CA VAL A 107 0.61 1.43 22.10
C VAL A 107 2.12 1.35 22.33
N GLY A 108 2.59 1.82 23.50
CA GLY A 108 4.02 1.77 23.84
C GLY A 108 4.55 0.34 23.95
N GLU A 109 3.80 -0.56 24.58
CA GLU A 109 4.14 -1.99 24.67
C GLU A 109 4.15 -2.66 23.30
N ASP A 110 3.21 -2.31 22.44
CA ASP A 110 3.14 -2.86 21.08
C ASP A 110 4.32 -2.45 20.22
N ILE A 111 4.71 -1.17 20.25
CA ILE A 111 5.90 -0.67 19.56
C ILE A 111 7.17 -1.30 20.11
N ALA A 112 7.26 -1.49 21.44
CA ALA A 112 8.42 -2.07 22.10
C ALA A 112 8.58 -3.59 21.91
N PHE A 113 7.55 -4.28 21.43
CA PHE A 113 7.49 -5.75 21.39
C PHE A 113 8.68 -6.40 20.67
N ALA A 114 9.13 -5.85 19.54
CA ALA A 114 10.30 -6.37 18.82
C ALA A 114 11.60 -6.19 19.63
N LEU A 115 11.73 -5.07 20.34
CA LEU A 115 12.89 -4.78 21.20
C LEU A 115 12.94 -5.69 22.43
N GLU A 116 11.77 -6.04 22.99
CA GLU A 116 11.67 -7.03 24.07
C GLU A 116 12.16 -8.41 23.60
N ASN A 117 11.74 -8.84 22.40
CA ASN A 117 12.18 -10.10 21.81
C ASN A 117 13.71 -10.12 21.56
N SER A 118 14.30 -8.97 21.28
CA SER A 118 15.75 -8.80 21.09
C SER A 118 16.52 -8.63 22.41
N CYS A 119 15.84 -8.67 23.56
CA CYS A 119 16.41 -8.43 24.89
C CYS A 119 17.11 -7.08 25.01
N THR A 120 16.59 -6.03 24.35
CA THR A 120 17.10 -4.67 24.47
C THR A 120 17.00 -4.15 25.90
N PRO A 121 18.04 -3.47 26.46
CA PRO A 121 17.97 -2.88 27.79
C PRO A 121 16.80 -1.90 27.93
N GLN A 122 16.14 -1.88 29.09
CA GLN A 122 14.89 -1.14 29.30
C GLN A 122 15.01 0.36 29.00
N ASP A 123 16.09 1.01 29.43
CA ASP A 123 16.29 2.45 29.18
C ASP A 123 16.41 2.75 27.68
N GLU A 124 17.16 1.92 26.95
CA GLU A 124 17.34 2.02 25.51
C GLU A 124 16.02 1.73 24.76
N MET A 125 15.27 0.73 25.22
CA MET A 125 13.96 0.35 24.67
C MET A 125 12.96 1.53 24.76
N HIS A 126 12.90 2.21 25.91
CA HIS A 126 12.05 3.40 26.08
C HIS A 126 12.43 4.54 25.13
N GLU A 127 13.72 4.77 24.93
CA GLU A 127 14.21 5.82 24.02
C GLU A 127 13.86 5.50 22.56
N ILE A 128 14.14 4.26 22.10
CA ILE A 128 13.85 3.81 20.73
C ILE A 128 12.34 3.84 20.48
N THR A 129 11.52 3.33 21.41
CA THR A 129 10.05 3.34 21.30
C THR A 129 9.50 4.75 21.14
N ARG A 130 9.96 5.70 21.97
CA ARG A 130 9.54 7.10 21.88
C ARG A 130 9.94 7.71 20.55
N HIS A 131 11.18 7.48 20.11
CA HIS A 131 11.68 8.00 18.83
C HIS A 131 10.88 7.45 17.63
N ALA A 132 10.57 6.14 17.63
CA ALA A 132 9.74 5.53 16.59
C ALA A 132 8.33 6.14 16.59
N ALA A 133 7.73 6.34 17.77
CA ALA A 133 6.42 6.99 17.89
C ALA A 133 6.41 8.45 17.37
N GLU A 134 7.48 9.22 17.66
CA GLU A 134 7.65 10.58 17.13
C GLU A 134 7.78 10.62 15.61
N LEU A 135 8.50 9.66 15.01
CA LEU A 135 8.68 9.56 13.55
C LEU A 135 7.35 9.41 12.80
N VAL A 136 6.39 8.71 13.41
CA VAL A 136 5.06 8.47 12.82
C VAL A 136 3.98 9.40 13.38
N GLY A 137 4.29 10.26 14.35
CA GLY A 137 3.36 11.22 14.97
C GLY A 137 2.29 10.58 15.84
N ILE A 138 2.67 9.60 16.70
CA ILE A 138 1.78 8.89 17.64
C ILE A 138 2.28 8.99 19.09
N GLU A 139 3.30 9.80 19.36
CA GLU A 139 3.97 9.93 20.67
C GLU A 139 3.03 10.29 21.84
N ASN A 140 1.91 10.96 21.55
CA ASN A 140 0.93 11.34 22.56
C ASN A 140 -0.07 10.22 22.92
N HIS A 141 0.06 9.04 22.30
CA HIS A 141 -0.87 7.92 22.47
C HIS A 141 -0.20 6.67 23.04
N LEU A 142 1.04 6.76 23.54
CA LEU A 142 1.80 5.59 24.01
C LEU A 142 1.11 4.81 25.13
N ASP A 143 0.35 5.51 25.99
CA ASP A 143 -0.40 4.91 27.10
C ASP A 143 -1.82 4.45 26.72
N TYR A 144 -2.26 4.68 25.47
CA TYR A 144 -3.60 4.28 25.02
C TYR A 144 -3.63 2.79 24.69
N ALA A 145 -4.79 2.18 24.88
CA ALA A 145 -5.01 0.83 24.39
C ALA A 145 -5.26 0.85 22.86
N PRO A 146 -4.77 -0.15 22.10
CA PRO A 146 -4.94 -0.17 20.63
C PRO A 146 -6.38 -0.05 20.13
N HIS A 147 -7.36 -0.54 20.92
CA HIS A 147 -8.78 -0.44 20.54
C HIS A 147 -9.38 0.98 20.66
N GLU A 148 -8.70 1.90 21.34
CA GLU A 148 -9.10 3.31 21.46
C GLU A 148 -8.67 4.15 20.25
N LEU A 149 -7.83 3.59 19.38
CA LEU A 149 -7.24 4.28 18.23
C LEU A 149 -8.15 4.24 17.00
N SER A 150 -8.10 5.29 16.19
CA SER A 150 -8.64 5.28 14.83
C SER A 150 -7.82 4.37 13.90
N GLY A 151 -8.39 3.95 12.75
CA GLY A 151 -7.69 3.12 11.77
C GLY A 151 -6.35 3.71 11.31
N GLY A 152 -6.29 5.02 11.05
CA GLY A 152 -5.03 5.69 10.69
C GLY A 152 -4.01 5.73 11.83
N GLN A 153 -4.44 5.87 13.09
CA GLN A 153 -3.56 5.80 14.25
C GLN A 153 -3.01 4.38 14.44
N LYS A 154 -3.85 3.36 14.29
CA LYS A 154 -3.44 1.94 14.32
C LYS A 154 -2.36 1.64 13.31
N GLN A 155 -2.52 2.13 12.08
CA GLN A 155 -1.50 1.96 11.05
C GLN A 155 -0.17 2.64 11.40
N ARG A 156 -0.21 3.82 12.03
CA ARG A 156 0.98 4.51 12.53
C ARG A 156 1.69 3.69 13.61
N VAL A 157 0.94 3.07 14.53
CA VAL A 157 1.50 2.19 15.56
C VAL A 157 2.16 0.97 14.95
N SER A 158 1.48 0.27 14.02
CA SER A 158 2.08 -0.88 13.31
C SER A 158 3.36 -0.49 12.57
N LEU A 159 3.37 0.69 11.96
CA LEU A 159 4.57 1.19 11.27
C LEU A 159 5.69 1.52 12.26
N ALA A 160 5.39 2.14 13.40
CA ALA A 160 6.39 2.41 14.44
C ALA A 160 7.01 1.10 14.96
N GLY A 161 6.17 0.08 15.24
CA GLY A 161 6.63 -1.23 15.70
C GLY A 161 7.54 -1.96 14.72
N VAL A 162 7.37 -1.70 13.43
CA VAL A 162 8.27 -2.26 12.39
C VAL A 162 9.57 -1.46 12.27
N MET A 163 9.55 -0.17 12.58
CA MET A 163 10.70 0.71 12.40
C MET A 163 11.75 0.62 13.52
N VAL A 164 11.38 0.11 14.70
CA VAL A 164 12.32 -0.03 15.82
C VAL A 164 13.52 -0.95 15.49
N ASP A 165 13.34 -1.90 14.57
CA ASP A 165 14.39 -2.84 14.13
C ASP A 165 15.32 -2.28 13.05
N GLN A 166 15.13 -1.04 12.60
CA GLN A 166 15.94 -0.39 11.56
C GLN A 166 16.11 -1.25 10.29
N VAL A 167 15.02 -1.87 9.86
CA VAL A 167 15.02 -2.76 8.68
C VAL A 167 15.38 -2.03 7.40
N LYS A 168 15.95 -2.75 6.43
CA LYS A 168 16.33 -2.19 5.12
C LYS A 168 15.17 -2.16 4.13
N ILE A 169 14.17 -3.00 4.34
CA ILE A 169 13.03 -3.19 3.45
C ILE A 169 11.74 -3.03 4.27
N LEU A 170 10.86 -2.14 3.84
CA LEU A 170 9.51 -1.99 4.34
C LEU A 170 8.52 -2.54 3.33
N LEU A 171 7.71 -3.48 3.74
CA LEU A 171 6.69 -4.12 2.95
C LEU A 171 5.31 -3.76 3.50
N PHE A 172 4.45 -3.21 2.64
CA PHE A 172 3.08 -2.84 2.94
C PHE A 172 2.13 -3.71 2.12
N ASP A 173 1.31 -4.53 2.76
CA ASP A 173 0.29 -5.34 2.08
C ASP A 173 -1.08 -4.71 2.25
N GLU A 174 -1.57 -4.06 1.19
CA GLU A 174 -2.83 -3.32 1.10
C GLU A 174 -3.02 -2.27 2.23
N PRO A 175 -2.06 -1.35 2.44
CA PRO A 175 -2.10 -0.41 3.56
C PRO A 175 -3.29 0.56 3.52
N LEU A 176 -4.03 0.64 2.42
CA LEU A 176 -5.15 1.55 2.26
C LEU A 176 -6.52 0.90 2.47
N ALA A 177 -6.59 -0.42 2.69
CA ALA A 177 -7.83 -1.20 2.65
C ALA A 177 -8.91 -0.70 3.64
N ASN A 178 -8.52 -0.30 4.85
CA ASN A 178 -9.44 0.09 5.92
C ASN A 178 -9.45 1.62 6.18
N LEU A 179 -8.93 2.41 5.24
CA LEU A 179 -8.81 3.85 5.39
C LEU A 179 -9.78 4.60 4.47
N ASP A 180 -10.35 5.68 4.99
CA ASP A 180 -11.01 6.68 4.16
C ASP A 180 -10.01 7.37 3.21
N PRO A 181 -10.47 8.04 2.14
CA PRO A 181 -9.56 8.63 1.15
C PRO A 181 -8.59 9.66 1.73
N ALA A 182 -8.98 10.42 2.76
CA ALA A 182 -8.11 11.43 3.37
C ALA A 182 -7.02 10.75 4.22
N ALA A 183 -7.41 9.77 5.05
CA ALA A 183 -6.48 8.96 5.84
C ALA A 183 -5.53 8.15 4.94
N GLY A 184 -6.02 7.63 3.81
CA GLY A 184 -5.21 6.92 2.81
C GLY A 184 -4.10 7.80 2.24
N LYS A 185 -4.41 9.04 1.85
CA LYS A 185 -3.40 10.00 1.38
C LYS A 185 -2.35 10.30 2.45
N GLN A 186 -2.77 10.52 3.70
CA GLN A 186 -1.85 10.75 4.81
C GLN A 186 -0.94 9.54 5.06
N ALA A 187 -1.45 8.32 4.91
CA ALA A 187 -0.65 7.11 5.04
C ALA A 187 0.45 7.03 3.96
N ILE A 188 0.12 7.32 2.71
CA ILE A 188 1.10 7.35 1.61
C ILE A 188 2.12 8.50 1.81
N GLU A 189 1.69 9.65 2.32
CA GLU A 189 2.60 10.74 2.69
C GLU A 189 3.58 10.33 3.77
N LEU A 190 3.10 9.67 4.82
CA LEU A 190 3.93 9.17 5.91
C LEU A 190 4.96 8.14 5.41
N ILE A 191 4.54 7.18 4.56
CA ILE A 191 5.45 6.20 3.94
C ILE A 191 6.55 6.91 3.13
N ASP A 192 6.18 7.93 2.35
CA ASP A 192 7.10 8.72 1.54
C ASP A 192 8.12 9.51 2.40
N GLU A 193 7.65 10.12 3.49
CA GLU A 193 8.51 10.83 4.43
C GLU A 193 9.50 9.90 5.12
N ILE A 194 9.05 8.74 5.57
CA ILE A 194 9.89 7.76 6.23
C ILE A 194 10.95 7.26 5.27
N GLN A 195 10.57 6.85 4.06
CA GLN A 195 11.52 6.40 3.05
C GLN A 195 12.63 7.44 2.81
N LYS A 196 12.26 8.72 2.68
CA LYS A 196 13.24 9.80 2.46
C LYS A 196 14.17 10.03 3.65
N LYS A 197 13.69 9.81 4.88
CA LYS A 197 14.48 9.99 6.10
C LYS A 197 15.43 8.81 6.36
N THR A 198 15.04 7.60 5.99
CA THR A 198 15.73 6.36 6.36
C THR A 198 16.46 5.69 5.19
N ASP A 199 16.25 6.15 3.94
CA ASP A 199 16.77 5.54 2.70
C ASP A 199 16.38 4.05 2.57
N THR A 200 15.25 3.66 3.16
CA THR A 200 14.72 2.29 3.14
C THR A 200 14.12 1.96 1.78
N THR A 201 14.22 0.71 1.35
CA THR A 201 13.50 0.20 0.19
C THR A 201 12.05 -0.06 0.57
N VAL A 202 11.10 0.40 -0.24
CA VAL A 202 9.67 0.30 0.04
C VAL A 202 8.97 -0.52 -1.03
N LEU A 203 8.27 -1.58 -0.60
CA LEU A 203 7.35 -2.36 -1.43
C LEU A 203 5.92 -2.09 -0.96
N ILE A 204 5.07 -1.63 -1.87
CA ILE A 204 3.64 -1.41 -1.59
C ILE A 204 2.86 -2.36 -2.48
N ILE A 205 2.06 -3.24 -1.89
CA ILE A 205 1.05 -4.02 -2.60
C ILE A 205 -0.25 -3.27 -2.49
N GLU A 206 -0.80 -2.83 -3.61
CA GLU A 206 -2.04 -2.07 -3.61
C GLU A 206 -2.74 -2.17 -4.97
N HIS A 207 -4.06 -2.08 -4.95
CA HIS A 207 -4.91 -2.04 -6.14
C HIS A 207 -5.46 -0.63 -6.43
N ARG A 208 -5.38 0.28 -5.46
CA ARG A 208 -5.81 1.68 -5.55
C ARG A 208 -4.66 2.56 -6.06
N LEU A 209 -4.33 2.41 -7.36
CA LEU A 209 -3.16 3.07 -7.98
C LEU A 209 -3.18 4.60 -7.79
N GLU A 210 -4.35 5.24 -7.96
CA GLU A 210 -4.48 6.69 -7.87
C GLU A 210 -4.07 7.23 -6.49
N ASP A 211 -4.39 6.49 -5.43
CA ASP A 211 -4.04 6.89 -4.08
C ASP A 211 -2.55 6.71 -3.80
N VAL A 212 -1.94 5.62 -4.29
CA VAL A 212 -0.49 5.40 -4.14
C VAL A 212 0.31 6.39 -4.97
N LEU A 213 -0.14 6.68 -6.20
CA LEU A 213 0.47 7.66 -7.11
C LEU A 213 0.28 9.12 -6.64
N TRP A 214 -0.36 9.35 -5.49
CA TRP A 214 -0.34 10.63 -4.79
C TRP A 214 1.09 11.08 -4.41
N ARG A 215 2.01 10.12 -4.25
CA ARG A 215 3.44 10.35 -4.07
C ARG A 215 4.24 9.57 -5.11
N ASN A 216 5.48 10.00 -5.34
CA ASN A 216 6.34 9.36 -6.33
C ASN A 216 6.56 7.89 -6.03
N VAL A 217 6.47 7.08 -7.06
CA VAL A 217 6.82 5.66 -7.10
C VAL A 217 7.83 5.47 -8.22
N ASP A 218 8.92 4.75 -7.99
CA ASP A 218 9.96 4.58 -9.00
C ASP A 218 9.52 3.63 -10.10
N ARG A 219 8.88 2.51 -9.71
CA ARG A 219 8.41 1.49 -10.66
C ARG A 219 7.09 0.88 -10.20
N ILE A 220 6.32 0.41 -11.18
CA ILE A 220 5.13 -0.42 -10.96
C ILE A 220 5.40 -1.80 -11.58
N VAL A 221 5.29 -2.83 -10.75
CA VAL A 221 5.35 -4.24 -11.14
C VAL A 221 3.92 -4.76 -11.24
N LEU A 222 3.49 -5.04 -12.46
CA LEU A 222 2.15 -5.57 -12.72
C LEU A 222 2.16 -7.10 -12.66
N VAL A 223 1.41 -7.67 -11.72
CA VAL A 223 1.31 -9.12 -11.53
C VAL A 223 -0.07 -9.61 -11.91
N ASN A 224 -0.16 -10.61 -12.77
CA ASN A 224 -1.40 -11.32 -13.06
C ASN A 224 -1.13 -12.81 -13.30
N GLU A 225 -2.07 -13.66 -12.85
CA GLU A 225 -1.97 -15.14 -12.96
C GLU A 225 -0.61 -15.70 -12.49
N GLY A 226 -0.06 -15.11 -11.42
CA GLY A 226 1.21 -15.54 -10.85
C GLY A 226 2.46 -15.21 -11.67
N LYS A 227 2.37 -14.27 -12.61
CA LYS A 227 3.48 -13.84 -13.47
C LYS A 227 3.62 -12.33 -13.45
N ILE A 228 4.81 -11.83 -13.69
CA ILE A 228 5.04 -10.40 -13.96
C ILE A 228 4.71 -10.13 -15.43
N LEU A 229 3.75 -9.24 -15.66
CA LEU A 229 3.34 -8.80 -16.99
C LEU A 229 4.12 -7.56 -17.43
N ALA A 230 4.43 -6.69 -16.48
CA ALA A 230 5.16 -5.45 -16.73
C ALA A 230 5.97 -5.07 -15.48
N ASP A 231 7.10 -4.41 -15.71
CA ASP A 231 7.96 -3.76 -14.72
C ASP A 231 8.49 -2.48 -15.38
N MET A 232 7.86 -1.35 -15.06
CA MET A 232 8.12 -0.08 -15.73
C MET A 232 7.78 1.13 -14.86
N THR A 233 8.17 2.31 -15.30
CA THR A 233 7.81 3.55 -14.60
C THR A 233 6.29 3.81 -14.66
N PRO A 234 5.72 4.56 -13.70
CA PRO A 234 4.30 4.92 -13.72
C PRO A 234 3.87 5.60 -15.03
N ASP A 235 4.68 6.52 -15.57
CA ASP A 235 4.39 7.21 -16.82
C ASP A 235 4.31 6.25 -18.01
N GLU A 236 5.21 5.27 -18.06
CA GLU A 236 5.21 4.24 -19.10
C GLU A 236 3.99 3.34 -18.98
N LEU A 237 3.67 2.84 -17.78
CA LEU A 237 2.53 1.94 -17.56
C LEU A 237 1.20 2.61 -17.92
N LEU A 238 0.97 3.85 -17.46
CA LEU A 238 -0.25 4.59 -17.72
C LEU A 238 -0.41 4.99 -19.19
N SER A 239 0.68 4.95 -19.96
CA SER A 239 0.66 5.17 -21.41
C SER A 239 0.24 3.92 -22.20
N THR A 240 0.10 2.77 -21.54
CA THR A 240 -0.34 1.51 -22.15
C THR A 240 -1.83 1.23 -21.85
N SER A 241 -2.38 0.18 -22.45
CA SER A 241 -3.70 -0.38 -22.09
C SER A 241 -3.62 -1.50 -21.04
N LEU A 242 -2.42 -1.83 -20.53
CA LEU A 242 -2.19 -3.01 -19.68
C LEU A 242 -3.07 -3.05 -18.43
N LEU A 243 -3.34 -1.90 -17.80
CA LEU A 243 -4.22 -1.85 -16.64
C LEU A 243 -5.66 -2.25 -16.99
N ALA A 244 -6.21 -1.60 -18.03
CA ALA A 244 -7.57 -1.87 -18.49
C ALA A 244 -7.73 -3.31 -19.01
N ASP A 245 -6.74 -3.80 -19.79
CA ASP A 245 -6.73 -5.16 -20.34
C ASP A 245 -6.70 -6.24 -19.24
N ASN A 246 -6.18 -5.91 -18.06
CA ASN A 246 -6.12 -6.80 -16.90
C ASN A 246 -7.17 -6.48 -15.83
N GLY A 247 -8.18 -5.68 -16.14
CA GLY A 247 -9.27 -5.35 -15.23
C GLY A 247 -8.85 -4.52 -14.00
N ILE A 248 -7.75 -3.79 -14.10
CA ILE A 248 -7.27 -2.89 -13.07
C ILE A 248 -7.72 -1.47 -13.39
N ARG A 249 -8.28 -0.80 -12.40
CA ARG A 249 -8.76 0.56 -12.56
C ARG A 249 -7.57 1.52 -12.74
N GLU A 250 -7.60 2.26 -13.84
CA GLU A 250 -6.70 3.39 -14.06
C GLU A 250 -7.10 4.58 -13.15
N PRO A 251 -6.19 5.52 -12.86
CA PRO A 251 -6.54 6.79 -12.24
C PRO A 251 -7.67 7.48 -13.02
N LEU A 252 -8.61 8.10 -12.29
CA LEU A 252 -9.82 8.68 -12.89
C LEU A 252 -9.51 9.74 -13.97
N TYR A 253 -8.49 10.56 -13.74
CA TYR A 253 -8.09 11.58 -14.71
C TYR A 253 -7.55 10.96 -16.00
N VAL A 254 -6.82 9.83 -15.93
CA VAL A 254 -6.34 9.07 -17.10
C VAL A 254 -7.53 8.52 -17.87
N THR A 255 -8.49 7.91 -17.17
CA THR A 255 -9.73 7.40 -17.77
C THR A 255 -10.53 8.51 -18.46
N ALA A 256 -10.67 9.69 -17.84
CA ALA A 256 -11.35 10.84 -18.42
C ALA A 256 -10.65 11.32 -19.70
N MET A 257 -9.32 11.38 -19.70
CA MET A 257 -8.54 11.75 -20.89
C MET A 257 -8.75 10.75 -22.03
N ARG A 258 -8.77 9.44 -21.74
CA ARG A 258 -9.07 8.41 -22.76
C ARG A 258 -10.48 8.55 -23.34
N TYR A 259 -11.50 8.81 -22.51
CA TYR A 259 -12.86 9.06 -22.98
C TYR A 259 -12.97 10.33 -23.83
N ALA A 260 -12.16 11.34 -23.55
CA ALA A 260 -12.06 12.52 -24.39
C ALA A 260 -11.28 12.29 -25.70
N GLY A 261 -10.77 11.08 -25.96
CA GLY A 261 -9.99 10.74 -27.15
C GLY A 261 -8.59 11.37 -27.15
N ILE A 262 -7.99 11.51 -25.97
CA ILE A 262 -6.61 11.98 -25.81
C ILE A 262 -5.69 10.76 -25.76
N ASP A 263 -4.65 10.75 -26.60
CA ASP A 263 -3.61 9.74 -26.55
C ASP A 263 -2.72 9.98 -25.33
N ILE A 264 -2.65 8.98 -24.45
CA ILE A 264 -1.80 9.03 -23.26
C ILE A 264 -0.40 8.54 -23.63
N THR A 265 0.57 9.43 -23.58
CA THR A 265 1.99 9.10 -23.81
C THR A 265 2.82 9.46 -22.58
N LYS A 266 4.00 8.86 -22.43
CA LYS A 266 4.89 9.14 -21.30
C LYS A 266 5.37 10.60 -21.25
N GLU A 267 5.44 11.27 -22.40
CA GLU A 267 5.82 12.67 -22.52
C GLU A 267 4.78 13.59 -21.87
N LYS A 268 3.52 13.13 -21.78
CA LYS A 268 2.44 13.84 -21.08
C LYS A 268 2.49 13.66 -19.56
N LYS A 269 3.44 12.85 -19.04
CA LYS A 269 3.68 12.62 -17.60
C LYS A 269 2.41 12.25 -16.83
N PRO A 270 1.74 11.16 -17.22
CA PRO A 270 0.46 10.78 -16.62
C PRO A 270 0.55 10.20 -15.21
N ALA A 271 1.75 10.04 -14.61
CA ALA A 271 1.93 9.48 -13.27
C ALA A 271 1.18 10.25 -12.18
N HIS A 272 1.10 11.58 -12.29
CA HIS A 272 0.41 12.43 -11.33
C HIS A 272 -0.49 13.43 -12.02
N VAL A 273 -1.68 13.67 -11.48
CA VAL A 273 -2.64 14.63 -12.02
C VAL A 273 -2.05 16.03 -12.19
N ASP A 274 -1.21 16.47 -11.23
CA ASP A 274 -0.59 17.80 -11.24
C ASP A 274 0.55 17.93 -12.25
N SER A 275 1.13 16.80 -12.71
CA SER A 275 2.23 16.80 -13.69
C SER A 275 1.78 16.58 -15.13
N VAL A 276 0.49 16.27 -15.34
CA VAL A 276 -0.03 16.00 -16.70
C VAL A 276 0.14 17.20 -17.61
N VAL A 277 0.79 16.97 -18.72
CA VAL A 277 1.00 17.98 -19.77
C VAL A 277 -0.07 17.80 -20.84
N LEU A 278 -0.97 18.79 -20.96
CA LEU A 278 -2.00 18.86 -21.99
C LEU A 278 -1.71 20.06 -22.90
N ASP A 279 -1.68 19.83 -24.21
CA ASP A 279 -1.65 20.91 -25.19
C ASP A 279 -3.06 21.51 -25.40
N ASP A 280 -3.17 22.53 -26.24
CA ASP A 280 -4.44 23.20 -26.47
C ASP A 280 -5.47 22.30 -27.17
N ILE A 281 -5.03 21.33 -27.96
CA ILE A 281 -5.90 20.36 -28.63
C ILE A 281 -6.47 19.40 -27.61
N ASP A 282 -5.63 18.89 -26.71
CA ASP A 282 -6.04 18.00 -25.61
C ASP A 282 -7.03 18.68 -24.67
N ARG A 283 -6.74 19.94 -24.30
CA ARG A 283 -7.63 20.75 -23.44
C ARG A 283 -8.99 20.93 -24.07
N LYS A 284 -9.01 21.23 -25.37
CA LYS A 284 -10.25 21.38 -26.13
C LYS A 284 -11.03 20.05 -26.19
N LYS A 285 -10.37 18.93 -26.49
CA LYS A 285 -11.01 17.62 -26.50
C LYS A 285 -11.65 17.28 -25.14
N LEU A 286 -10.94 17.56 -24.05
CA LEU A 286 -11.45 17.30 -22.69
C LEU A 286 -12.65 18.19 -22.37
N GLN A 287 -12.61 19.44 -22.74
CA GLN A 287 -13.71 20.39 -22.57
C GLN A 287 -14.93 19.96 -23.40
N ASP A 288 -14.74 19.68 -24.70
CA ASP A 288 -15.82 19.26 -25.61
C ASP A 288 -16.47 17.96 -25.10
N TRP A 289 -15.66 17.01 -24.61
CA TRP A 289 -16.17 15.77 -24.00
C TRP A 289 -16.98 16.05 -22.74
N PHE A 290 -16.50 16.90 -21.84
CA PHE A 290 -17.20 17.25 -20.59
C PHE A 290 -18.54 17.96 -20.87
N GLU A 291 -18.55 18.93 -21.79
CA GLU A 291 -19.77 19.68 -22.18
C GLU A 291 -20.81 18.80 -22.90
N ALA A 292 -20.36 17.74 -23.58
CA ALA A 292 -21.25 16.77 -24.25
C ALA A 292 -21.91 15.77 -23.27
N GLN A 293 -21.49 15.72 -21.99
CA GLN A 293 -22.12 14.81 -21.03
C GLN A 293 -23.51 15.33 -20.65
N PRO A 294 -24.54 14.45 -20.72
CA PRO A 294 -25.88 14.84 -20.31
C PRO A 294 -25.89 15.17 -18.80
N ILE A 295 -26.33 16.36 -18.46
CA ILE A 295 -26.65 16.68 -17.07
C ILE A 295 -27.87 15.80 -16.71
N GLN A 296 -27.70 14.85 -15.80
CA GLN A 296 -28.84 14.16 -15.24
C GLN A 296 -29.65 15.18 -14.42
N GLU A 297 -30.71 15.70 -15.01
CA GLU A 297 -31.70 16.44 -14.24
C GLU A 297 -32.32 15.48 -13.22
N ASP A 298 -32.39 15.93 -11.99
CA ASP A 298 -33.00 15.18 -10.90
C ASP A 298 -34.43 14.80 -11.32
N ALA A 299 -34.72 13.52 -11.38
CA ALA A 299 -35.95 13.00 -11.98
C ALA A 299 -37.17 13.18 -11.03
N GLY A 300 -37.42 14.40 -10.61
CA GLY A 300 -38.63 14.78 -9.87
C GLY A 300 -38.76 14.16 -8.46
N GLU A 301 -39.85 14.45 -7.81
CA GLU A 301 -40.15 13.90 -6.47
C GLU A 301 -40.22 12.37 -6.52
N ARG A 302 -39.23 11.72 -5.91
CA ARG A 302 -39.22 10.27 -5.69
C ARG A 302 -39.81 9.96 -4.33
N GLU A 303 -40.43 8.79 -4.20
CA GLU A 303 -40.89 8.29 -2.91
C GLU A 303 -39.71 8.09 -1.97
N LYS A 304 -39.72 8.78 -0.82
CA LYS A 304 -38.67 8.65 0.19
C LYS A 304 -38.71 7.26 0.82
N LEU A 305 -37.62 6.53 0.71
CA LEU A 305 -37.44 5.21 1.32
C LEU A 305 -36.94 5.34 2.76
N LEU A 306 -36.02 6.27 3.01
CA LEU A 306 -35.45 6.56 4.34
C LEU A 306 -35.32 8.07 4.51
N GLU A 307 -35.71 8.57 5.68
CA GLU A 307 -35.46 9.96 6.07
C GLU A 307 -34.87 9.99 7.47
N VAL A 308 -33.75 10.66 7.62
CA VAL A 308 -33.10 10.94 8.90
C VAL A 308 -33.09 12.45 9.09
N ARG A 309 -33.56 12.92 10.25
CA ARG A 309 -33.61 14.36 10.57
C ARG A 309 -32.92 14.65 11.89
N ASN A 310 -31.96 15.54 11.88
CA ASN A 310 -31.28 16.08 13.06
C ASN A 310 -30.75 15.00 14.01
N LEU A 311 -30.28 13.86 13.46
CA LEU A 311 -29.75 12.76 14.25
C LEU A 311 -28.43 13.15 14.89
N SER A 312 -28.36 12.98 16.22
CA SER A 312 -27.13 13.10 16.97
C SER A 312 -26.94 11.83 17.78
N PHE A 313 -25.73 11.28 17.77
CA PHE A 313 -25.40 10.06 18.47
C PHE A 313 -23.97 10.11 19.02
N GLY A 314 -23.72 9.50 20.17
CA GLY A 314 -22.41 9.33 20.76
C GLY A 314 -22.36 8.05 21.57
N TYR A 315 -21.22 7.34 21.55
CA TYR A 315 -20.97 6.16 22.37
C TYR A 315 -20.77 6.51 23.85
N THR A 316 -20.32 7.72 24.13
CA THR A 316 -20.15 8.26 25.49
C THR A 316 -20.92 9.58 25.62
N LYS A 317 -21.23 9.97 26.89
CA LYS A 317 -21.98 11.21 27.16
C LYS A 317 -21.23 12.47 26.73
N ASP A 318 -19.91 12.42 26.73
CA ASP A 318 -19.05 13.59 26.50
C ASP A 318 -18.54 13.69 25.05
N HIS A 319 -18.75 12.66 24.23
CA HIS A 319 -18.29 12.65 22.84
C HIS A 319 -19.40 12.26 21.87
N GLN A 320 -19.89 13.25 21.11
CA GLN A 320 -20.85 13.01 20.02
C GLN A 320 -20.12 12.63 18.74
N THR A 321 -20.36 11.41 18.27
CA THR A 321 -19.83 10.88 17.01
C THR A 321 -20.60 11.40 15.79
N LEU A 322 -21.93 11.48 15.91
CA LEU A 322 -22.81 12.11 14.91
C LEU A 322 -23.41 13.37 15.49
N ARG A 323 -23.42 14.44 14.71
CA ARG A 323 -23.97 15.74 15.14
C ARG A 323 -24.92 16.27 14.08
N ASN A 324 -26.19 16.33 14.43
CA ASN A 324 -27.22 16.95 13.60
C ASN A 324 -27.24 16.49 12.14
N VAL A 325 -27.11 15.16 11.93
CA VAL A 325 -27.10 14.56 10.60
C VAL A 325 -28.51 14.49 10.06
N SER A 326 -28.71 15.03 8.86
CA SER A 326 -29.97 14.92 8.10
C SER A 326 -29.66 14.41 6.71
N LEU A 327 -30.38 13.38 6.26
CA LEU A 327 -30.28 12.82 4.92
C LEU A 327 -31.60 12.15 4.52
N SER A 328 -31.84 12.04 3.24
CA SER A 328 -32.92 11.20 2.70
C SER A 328 -32.38 10.27 1.61
N ILE A 329 -33.00 9.11 1.50
CA ILE A 329 -32.75 8.14 0.42
C ILE A 329 -34.10 7.93 -0.27
N ASP A 330 -34.11 8.15 -1.56
CA ASP A 330 -35.28 7.96 -2.40
C ASP A 330 -35.26 6.55 -3.00
N LYS A 331 -36.42 6.10 -3.46
CA LYS A 331 -36.63 4.74 -4.02
C LYS A 331 -36.03 4.61 -5.41
#